data_f62bd4f9318644a9446227686206da13
#
_entry.id   f62bd4f9318644a9446227686206da13
#
_cell.length_a   1.000
_cell.length_b   1.000
_cell.length_c   1.000
_cell.angle_alpha   90.00
_cell.angle_beta   90.00
_cell.angle_gamma   90.00
#
_symmetry.space_group_name_H-M   'P 1'
#
loop_
_entity.id
_entity.type
_entity.pdbx_description
1 polymer ?
#
loop_
_entity_poly.entity_id
_entity_poly.type
_entity_poly.pdbx_seq_one_letter_code
_entity_poly.pdbx_strand_id
1 'polypeptide(L)'
;MKILKKVMFLAIAVFALALSSSCSSNDSSDESQTETDFIKFKYKGTSYTFDSGYQTSETLDISGSEGIDNTYKKISLWMPLDATVGSHPVVYDLSNLETTYQANFTFMPSINNFNATAGTIKITVNDSKKIEGTFNFSGTKDEQTIEITEGSFSISKI
;
A
#
# COMPACT_ATOMS: atom_id res chain seq x y z
N MET A 1 29.50 -37.73 35.57
CA MET A 1 28.59 -37.09 34.58
C MET A 1 27.45 -36.25 35.17
N LYS A 2 27.45 -35.97 36.48
CA LYS A 2 26.44 -35.14 37.16
C LYS A 2 26.89 -33.72 37.52
N ILE A 3 28.18 -33.42 37.43
CA ILE A 3 28.78 -32.15 37.79
C ILE A 3 28.74 -31.15 36.60
N LEU A 4 28.84 -31.65 35.37
CA LEU A 4 28.85 -30.83 34.15
C LEU A 4 27.49 -30.13 33.85
N LYS A 5 26.36 -30.72 34.30
CA LYS A 5 25.04 -30.14 34.14
C LYS A 5 24.73 -28.97 35.09
N LYS A 6 25.41 -28.94 36.26
CA LYS A 6 25.18 -27.82 37.24
C LYS A 6 25.98 -26.57 36.91
N VAL A 7 27.09 -26.69 36.20
CA VAL A 7 27.88 -25.50 35.78
C VAL A 7 27.27 -24.78 34.60
N MET A 8 26.54 -25.51 33.72
CA MET A 8 25.90 -24.91 32.55
C MET A 8 24.65 -24.06 32.88
N PHE A 9 23.98 -24.36 34.02
CA PHE A 9 22.84 -23.55 34.47
C PHE A 9 23.25 -22.23 35.16
N LEU A 10 24.46 -22.17 35.72
CA LEU A 10 24.93 -20.96 36.38
C LEU A 10 25.47 -19.93 35.40
N ALA A 11 25.93 -20.33 34.22
CA ALA A 11 26.45 -19.45 33.18
C ALA A 11 25.33 -18.68 32.42
N ILE A 12 24.11 -19.23 32.40
CA ILE A 12 22.97 -18.59 31.71
C ILE A 12 22.31 -17.53 32.60
N ALA A 13 22.41 -17.60 33.92
CA ALA A 13 21.80 -16.67 34.85
C ALA A 13 22.55 -15.33 34.98
N VAL A 14 23.82 -15.26 34.57
CA VAL A 14 24.65 -14.07 34.71
C VAL A 14 24.52 -13.14 33.45
N PHE A 15 24.06 -13.68 32.31
CA PHE A 15 23.92 -12.90 31.07
C PHE A 15 22.60 -12.13 30.95
N ALA A 16 21.65 -12.36 31.86
CA ALA A 16 20.32 -11.73 31.81
C ALA A 16 20.22 -10.39 32.59
N LEU A 17 21.30 -9.92 33.22
CA LEU A 17 21.27 -8.71 34.07
C LEU A 17 22.05 -7.50 33.51
N ALA A 18 22.51 -7.55 32.26
CA ALA A 18 23.33 -6.47 31.68
C ALA A 18 22.62 -5.64 30.60
N LEU A 19 21.30 -5.77 30.42
CA LEU A 19 20.55 -5.03 29.38
C LEU A 19 19.49 -4.05 29.94
N SER A 20 19.63 -3.60 31.18
CA SER A 20 18.71 -2.60 31.73
C SER A 20 19.48 -1.38 32.25
N SER A 21 20.10 -0.62 31.41
CA SER A 21 20.40 0.80 31.66
C SER A 21 20.86 1.51 30.40
N SER A 22 19.92 1.93 29.58
CA SER A 22 20.11 3.10 28.73
C SER A 22 18.75 3.79 28.58
N CYS A 23 18.29 4.38 29.69
CA CYS A 23 17.45 5.55 29.61
C CYS A 23 18.41 6.74 29.70
N SER A 24 18.61 7.41 28.58
CA SER A 24 19.15 8.76 28.56
C SER A 24 18.29 9.60 27.65
N SER A 25 17.46 10.37 28.33
CA SER A 25 17.13 11.77 28.13
C SER A 25 16.79 12.24 26.71
N ASN A 26 15.51 12.64 26.63
CA ASN A 26 15.05 13.89 26.00
C ASN A 26 15.98 14.48 24.95
N ASP A 27 15.61 14.25 23.71
CA ASP A 27 15.59 15.35 22.79
C ASP A 27 14.24 15.28 22.04
N SER A 28 13.36 16.22 22.39
CA SER A 28 12.12 16.48 21.68
C SER A 28 12.49 17.23 20.41
N SER A 29 13.07 16.52 19.45
CA SER A 29 12.96 16.90 18.07
C SER A 29 11.65 16.27 17.60
N ASP A 30 10.65 17.08 17.54
CA ASP A 30 9.43 16.91 16.78
C ASP A 30 9.86 16.84 15.31
N GLU A 31 10.51 15.73 14.91
CA GLU A 31 10.63 15.34 13.53
C GLU A 31 9.21 14.97 13.12
N SER A 32 8.51 15.96 12.58
CA SER A 32 7.40 15.74 11.68
C SER A 32 7.91 14.75 10.63
N GLN A 33 7.70 13.45 10.87
CA GLN A 33 7.79 12.45 9.84
C GLN A 33 6.76 12.87 8.81
N THR A 34 7.20 13.51 7.76
CA THR A 34 6.40 13.65 6.55
C THR A 34 6.14 12.22 6.10
N GLU A 35 4.96 11.70 6.47
CA GLU A 35 4.49 10.42 5.93
C GLU A 35 4.52 10.59 4.40
N THR A 36 5.46 9.90 3.76
CA THR A 36 5.57 9.94 2.30
C THR A 36 4.33 9.27 1.72
N ASP A 37 3.66 9.97 0.83
CA ASP A 37 2.51 9.43 0.11
C ASP A 37 2.95 8.22 -0.70
N PHE A 38 2.21 7.12 -0.58
CA PHE A 38 2.57 5.88 -1.26
C PHE A 38 1.36 5.11 -1.75
N ILE A 39 1.60 4.27 -2.76
CA ILE A 39 0.75 3.15 -3.15
C ILE A 39 1.61 1.89 -3.24
N LYS A 40 1.20 0.84 -2.51
CA LYS A 40 1.87 -0.47 -2.47
C LYS A 40 0.96 -1.54 -3.02
N PHE A 41 1.52 -2.56 -3.62
CA PHE A 41 0.76 -3.72 -4.07
C PHE A 41 1.68 -4.90 -4.38
N LYS A 42 1.09 -6.08 -4.58
CA LYS A 42 1.78 -7.26 -5.05
C LYS A 42 1.24 -7.69 -6.42
N TYR A 43 2.15 -7.95 -7.36
CA TYR A 43 1.86 -8.49 -8.68
C TYR A 43 2.79 -9.66 -9.00
N LYS A 44 2.24 -10.81 -9.39
CA LYS A 44 2.99 -12.05 -9.65
C LYS A 44 3.98 -12.41 -8.52
N GLY A 45 3.55 -12.24 -7.25
CA GLY A 45 4.36 -12.55 -6.07
C GLY A 45 5.40 -11.51 -5.70
N THR A 46 5.66 -10.49 -6.51
CA THR A 46 6.60 -9.40 -6.25
C THR A 46 5.86 -8.19 -5.68
N SER A 47 6.42 -7.59 -4.63
CA SER A 47 5.89 -6.36 -4.02
C SER A 47 6.47 -5.13 -4.71
N TYR A 48 5.62 -4.13 -4.93
CA TYR A 48 5.95 -2.83 -5.49
C TYR A 48 5.50 -1.72 -4.55
N THR A 49 6.25 -0.62 -4.52
CA THR A 49 5.90 0.60 -3.81
C THR A 49 6.24 1.76 -4.71
N PHE A 50 5.27 2.60 -5.01
CA PHE A 50 5.46 3.81 -5.79
C PHE A 50 5.16 5.03 -4.93
N ASP A 51 5.90 6.09 -5.14
CA ASP A 51 5.50 7.41 -4.68
C ASP A 51 4.17 7.75 -5.36
N SER A 52 3.24 8.25 -4.59
CA SER A 52 1.88 8.43 -5.04
C SER A 52 1.43 9.87 -4.84
N GLY A 53 0.50 10.29 -5.66
CA GLY A 53 -0.20 11.54 -5.54
C GLY A 53 -1.69 11.34 -5.82
N TYR A 54 -2.48 12.37 -5.54
CA TYR A 54 -3.87 12.39 -5.92
C TYR A 54 -4.21 13.62 -6.75
N GLN A 55 -5.20 13.46 -7.58
CA GLN A 55 -5.79 14.54 -8.36
C GLN A 55 -7.30 14.50 -8.19
N THR A 56 -7.92 15.68 -8.17
CA THR A 56 -9.36 15.83 -8.11
C THR A 56 -9.83 16.69 -9.29
N SER A 57 -10.71 16.15 -10.10
CA SER A 57 -11.45 16.86 -11.12
C SER A 57 -12.92 16.42 -11.08
N GLU A 58 -13.29 15.42 -11.83
CA GLU A 58 -14.59 14.75 -11.76
C GLU A 58 -14.57 13.56 -10.81
N THR A 59 -13.38 13.00 -10.57
CA THR A 59 -13.13 11.90 -9.65
C THR A 59 -11.93 12.22 -8.76
N LEU A 60 -11.78 11.47 -7.68
CA LEU A 60 -10.56 11.36 -6.90
C LEU A 60 -9.71 10.25 -7.51
N ASP A 61 -8.58 10.61 -8.14
CA ASP A 61 -7.60 9.68 -8.70
C ASP A 61 -6.38 9.59 -7.78
N ILE A 62 -6.12 8.39 -7.26
CA ILE A 62 -4.90 8.05 -6.55
C ILE A 62 -4.05 7.22 -7.49
N SER A 63 -2.86 7.71 -7.82
CA SER A 63 -1.98 7.00 -8.74
C SER A 63 -0.52 7.06 -8.34
N GLY A 64 0.21 6.01 -8.71
CA GLY A 64 1.66 5.95 -8.60
C GLY A 64 2.27 5.28 -9.81
N SER A 65 3.46 5.70 -10.18
CA SER A 65 4.16 5.15 -11.34
C SER A 65 5.66 5.19 -11.18
N GLU A 66 6.34 4.30 -11.90
CA GLU A 66 7.80 4.30 -12.04
C GLU A 66 8.22 3.88 -13.45
N GLY A 67 9.47 4.20 -13.80
CA GLY A 67 10.07 3.81 -15.08
C GLY A 67 9.60 4.64 -16.27
N ILE A 68 10.13 4.33 -17.44
CA ILE A 68 9.82 4.97 -18.72
C ILE A 68 9.79 3.89 -19.81
N ASP A 69 9.10 4.14 -20.90
CA ASP A 69 9.04 3.26 -22.08
C ASP A 69 8.71 1.80 -21.70
N ASN A 70 9.58 0.86 -22.05
CA ASN A 70 9.39 -0.56 -21.77
C ASN A 70 9.55 -0.96 -20.30
N THR A 71 9.95 -0.04 -19.42
CA THR A 71 10.01 -0.26 -17.97
C THR A 71 8.87 0.42 -17.20
N TYR A 72 8.01 1.15 -17.92
CA TYR A 72 6.93 1.92 -17.32
C TYR A 72 5.91 1.04 -16.61
N LYS A 73 5.63 1.38 -15.36
CA LYS A 73 4.60 0.75 -14.53
C LYS A 73 3.73 1.86 -13.93
N LYS A 74 2.44 1.64 -13.88
CA LYS A 74 1.47 2.55 -13.26
C LYS A 74 0.33 1.77 -12.64
N ILE A 75 -0.14 2.25 -11.52
CA ILE A 75 -1.41 1.84 -10.92
C ILE A 75 -2.23 3.08 -10.62
N SER A 76 -3.53 3.04 -10.90
CA SER A 76 -4.48 4.11 -10.59
C SER A 76 -5.74 3.54 -9.98
N LEU A 77 -6.26 4.24 -8.97
CA LEU A 77 -7.54 3.99 -8.33
C LEU A 77 -8.41 5.23 -8.54
N TRP A 78 -9.55 5.09 -9.20
CA TRP A 78 -10.54 6.16 -9.38
C TRP A 78 -11.71 5.95 -8.46
N MET A 79 -12.12 6.98 -7.77
CA MET A 79 -13.19 6.94 -6.77
C MET A 79 -14.06 8.19 -6.91
N PRO A 80 -15.31 8.15 -6.45
CA PRO A 80 -16.14 9.35 -6.32
C PRO A 80 -15.45 10.42 -5.47
N LEU A 81 -15.71 11.70 -5.75
CA LEU A 81 -15.18 12.82 -4.94
C LEU A 81 -15.67 12.76 -3.49
N ASP A 82 -16.87 12.25 -3.27
CA ASP A 82 -17.50 12.04 -1.97
C ASP A 82 -17.27 10.61 -1.42
N ALA A 83 -16.20 9.94 -1.87
CA ALA A 83 -15.87 8.59 -1.47
C ALA A 83 -15.92 8.41 0.06
N THR A 84 -16.63 7.39 0.52
CA THR A 84 -16.87 7.14 1.95
C THR A 84 -15.97 6.04 2.51
N VAL A 85 -15.71 6.11 3.83
CA VAL A 85 -15.07 4.99 4.55
C VAL A 85 -15.94 3.74 4.40
N GLY A 86 -15.32 2.61 4.05
CA GLY A 86 -16.01 1.36 3.79
C GLY A 86 -15.36 0.53 2.69
N SER A 87 -16.01 -0.57 2.34
CA SER A 87 -15.58 -1.47 1.26
C SER A 87 -16.44 -1.27 0.03
N HIS A 88 -15.83 -1.01 -1.10
CA HIS A 88 -16.48 -0.67 -2.36
C HIS A 88 -16.04 -1.63 -3.46
N PRO A 89 -16.96 -2.19 -4.24
CA PRO A 89 -16.61 -3.09 -5.34
C PRO A 89 -15.89 -2.32 -6.45
N VAL A 90 -14.84 -2.93 -7.01
CA VAL A 90 -14.20 -2.44 -8.24
C VAL A 90 -15.04 -2.90 -9.43
N VAL A 91 -15.40 -1.95 -10.28
CA VAL A 91 -16.12 -2.20 -11.53
C VAL A 91 -15.41 -1.45 -12.68
N TYR A 92 -15.66 -1.85 -13.90
CA TYR A 92 -15.25 -1.08 -15.08
C TYR A 92 -16.46 -0.47 -15.75
N ASP A 93 -16.68 0.81 -15.54
CA ASP A 93 -17.82 1.55 -16.07
C ASP A 93 -17.45 3.02 -16.36
N LEU A 94 -17.01 3.29 -17.57
CA LEU A 94 -16.61 4.65 -17.99
C LEU A 94 -17.78 5.63 -18.08
N SER A 95 -19.03 5.14 -18.10
CA SER A 95 -20.22 6.01 -18.15
C SER A 95 -20.62 6.56 -16.78
N ASN A 96 -20.08 5.97 -15.70
CA ASN A 96 -20.41 6.30 -14.31
C ASN A 96 -19.16 6.50 -13.45
N LEU A 97 -18.12 7.14 -13.99
CA LEU A 97 -16.86 7.39 -13.28
C LEU A 97 -17.06 8.12 -11.95
N GLU A 98 -17.99 9.07 -11.91
CA GLU A 98 -18.24 9.91 -10.72
C GLU A 98 -18.89 9.13 -9.55
N THR A 99 -19.43 7.95 -9.80
CA THR A 99 -20.19 7.17 -8.80
C THR A 99 -19.64 5.77 -8.54
N THR A 100 -18.61 5.36 -9.30
CA THR A 100 -18.04 4.02 -9.24
C THR A 100 -16.58 4.02 -8.78
N TYR A 101 -16.16 2.89 -8.22
CA TYR A 101 -14.78 2.65 -7.83
C TYR A 101 -14.12 1.80 -8.90
N GLN A 102 -13.05 2.30 -9.50
CA GLN A 102 -12.39 1.67 -10.63
C GLN A 102 -10.89 1.57 -10.40
N ALA A 103 -10.23 0.64 -11.10
CA ALA A 103 -8.79 0.47 -11.01
C ALA A 103 -8.19 0.19 -12.38
N ASN A 104 -7.04 0.80 -12.64
CA ASN A 104 -6.25 0.61 -13.86
C ASN A 104 -4.83 0.20 -13.53
N PHE A 105 -4.23 -0.60 -14.40
CA PHE A 105 -2.88 -1.09 -14.23
C PHE A 105 -2.13 -1.15 -15.56
N THR A 106 -0.90 -0.68 -15.56
CA THR A 106 0.05 -0.80 -16.66
C THR A 106 1.34 -1.42 -16.13
N PHE A 107 1.90 -2.36 -16.88
CA PHE A 107 3.16 -3.01 -16.56
C PHE A 107 3.90 -3.38 -17.86
N MET A 108 4.58 -2.40 -18.41
CA MET A 108 5.25 -2.55 -19.69
C MET A 108 6.42 -3.54 -19.64
N PRO A 109 6.69 -4.26 -20.72
CA PRO A 109 5.94 -4.26 -21.98
C PRO A 109 4.75 -5.24 -22.01
N SER A 110 4.54 -6.02 -20.94
CA SER A 110 3.58 -7.13 -20.94
C SER A 110 2.12 -6.71 -20.78
N ILE A 111 1.85 -5.58 -20.13
CA ILE A 111 0.50 -5.07 -19.89
C ILE A 111 0.49 -3.59 -20.19
N ASN A 112 -0.29 -3.19 -21.17
CA ASN A 112 -0.54 -1.79 -21.48
C ASN A 112 -2.03 -1.49 -21.26
N ASN A 113 -2.33 -0.60 -20.30
CA ASN A 113 -3.67 -0.13 -20.00
C ASN A 113 -4.69 -1.26 -19.74
N PHE A 114 -4.59 -1.91 -18.59
CA PHE A 114 -5.56 -2.91 -18.11
C PHE A 114 -6.56 -2.24 -17.17
N ASN A 115 -7.85 -2.40 -17.44
CA ASN A 115 -8.92 -1.99 -16.55
C ASN A 115 -9.46 -3.19 -15.79
N ALA A 116 -9.50 -3.08 -14.47
CA ALA A 116 -9.99 -4.14 -13.60
C ALA A 116 -11.53 -4.30 -13.74
N THR A 117 -12.00 -5.53 -13.69
CA THR A 117 -13.44 -5.85 -13.78
C THR A 117 -14.01 -6.42 -12.49
N ALA A 118 -13.14 -6.69 -11.50
CA ALA A 118 -13.54 -7.20 -10.19
C ALA A 118 -12.51 -6.79 -9.13
N GLY A 119 -12.92 -6.77 -7.88
CA GLY A 119 -12.06 -6.46 -6.75
C GLY A 119 -12.75 -5.61 -5.69
N THR A 120 -11.95 -5.05 -4.79
CA THR A 120 -12.44 -4.20 -3.70
C THR A 120 -11.43 -3.08 -3.44
N ILE A 121 -11.93 -1.86 -3.28
CA ILE A 121 -11.21 -0.75 -2.66
C ILE A 121 -11.86 -0.53 -1.29
N LYS A 122 -11.08 -0.67 -0.22
CA LYS A 122 -11.53 -0.41 1.15
C LYS A 122 -10.87 0.86 1.66
N ILE A 123 -11.65 1.90 1.86
CA ILE A 123 -11.20 3.15 2.47
C ILE A 123 -11.28 2.99 3.99
N THR A 124 -10.18 3.22 4.69
CA THR A 124 -10.09 3.11 6.15
C THR A 124 -10.07 4.48 6.82
N VAL A 125 -9.52 5.49 6.15
CA VAL A 125 -9.52 6.88 6.56
C VAL A 125 -9.87 7.75 5.36
N ASN A 126 -10.74 8.72 5.54
CA ASN A 126 -11.00 9.79 4.57
C ASN A 126 -11.44 11.04 5.32
N ASP A 127 -10.49 11.88 5.68
CA ASP A 127 -10.72 13.13 6.38
C ASP A 127 -10.16 14.34 5.60
N SER A 128 -10.04 15.49 6.25
CA SER A 128 -9.51 16.70 5.61
C SER A 128 -8.00 16.70 5.40
N LYS A 129 -7.27 15.75 6.00
CA LYS A 129 -5.80 15.70 5.97
C LYS A 129 -5.28 14.56 5.10
N LYS A 130 -5.98 13.43 5.07
CA LYS A 130 -5.50 12.24 4.36
C LYS A 130 -6.61 11.31 3.89
N ILE A 131 -6.27 10.45 2.97
CA ILE A 131 -7.04 9.27 2.60
C ILE A 131 -6.16 8.04 2.64
N GLU A 132 -6.65 6.98 3.30
CA GLU A 132 -5.94 5.71 3.44
C GLU A 132 -6.86 4.55 3.14
N GLY A 133 -6.26 3.46 2.68
CA GLY A 133 -7.03 2.26 2.43
C GLY A 133 -6.22 1.09 1.93
N THR A 134 -6.94 0.04 1.61
CA THR A 134 -6.41 -1.19 1.01
C THR A 134 -7.19 -1.52 -0.25
N PHE A 135 -6.60 -2.32 -1.13
CA PHE A 135 -7.28 -2.75 -2.34
C PHE A 135 -6.78 -4.11 -2.84
N ASN A 136 -7.60 -4.74 -3.60
CA ASN A 136 -7.25 -5.81 -4.52
C ASN A 136 -8.13 -5.68 -5.76
N PHE A 137 -7.62 -6.13 -6.89
CA PHE A 137 -8.42 -6.16 -8.09
C PHE A 137 -7.89 -7.18 -9.11
N SER A 138 -8.76 -7.58 -10.02
CA SER A 138 -8.44 -8.55 -11.05
C SER A 138 -9.27 -8.33 -12.31
N GLY A 139 -8.92 -9.09 -13.33
CA GLY A 139 -9.64 -9.19 -14.58
C GLY A 139 -8.82 -9.95 -15.62
N THR A 140 -9.28 -9.93 -16.85
CA THR A 140 -8.62 -10.63 -17.96
C THR A 140 -8.32 -9.66 -19.08
N LYS A 141 -7.10 -9.75 -19.63
CA LYS A 141 -6.67 -9.05 -20.82
C LYS A 141 -5.85 -10.01 -21.69
N ASP A 142 -6.17 -10.09 -22.98
CA ASP A 142 -5.48 -10.95 -23.95
C ASP A 142 -5.34 -12.40 -23.45
N GLU A 143 -6.44 -12.96 -22.93
CA GLU A 143 -6.54 -14.30 -22.31
C GLU A 143 -5.69 -14.49 -21.04
N GLN A 144 -4.98 -13.48 -20.59
CA GLN A 144 -4.19 -13.51 -19.37
C GLN A 144 -4.99 -12.97 -18.20
N THR A 145 -5.08 -13.74 -17.11
CA THR A 145 -5.59 -13.24 -15.83
C THR A 145 -4.56 -12.34 -15.19
N ILE A 146 -4.99 -11.13 -14.81
CA ILE A 146 -4.21 -10.14 -14.07
C ILE A 146 -4.83 -10.02 -12.70
N GLU A 147 -4.02 -10.18 -11.68
CA GLU A 147 -4.44 -10.09 -10.29
C GLU A 147 -3.46 -9.23 -9.49
N ILE A 148 -3.99 -8.21 -8.84
CA ILE A 148 -3.27 -7.33 -7.91
C ILE A 148 -3.78 -7.62 -6.51
N THR A 149 -2.86 -7.94 -5.60
CA THR A 149 -3.17 -8.31 -4.21
C THR A 149 -2.37 -7.48 -3.21
N GLU A 150 -2.74 -7.57 -1.94
CA GLU A 150 -2.06 -6.90 -0.83
C GLU A 150 -1.83 -5.39 -1.09
N GLY A 151 -2.79 -4.76 -1.78
CA GLY A 151 -2.75 -3.34 -2.09
C GLY A 151 -3.02 -2.48 -0.86
N SER A 152 -2.27 -1.38 -0.72
CA SER A 152 -2.51 -0.33 0.27
C SER A 152 -2.07 1.03 -0.23
N PHE A 153 -2.69 2.09 0.25
CA PHE A 153 -2.34 3.47 -0.05
C PHE A 153 -2.51 4.36 1.18
N SER A 154 -1.68 5.40 1.25
CA SER A 154 -1.79 6.51 2.19
C SER A 154 -1.38 7.79 1.47
N ILE A 155 -2.29 8.76 1.41
CA ILE A 155 -2.13 9.99 0.63
C ILE A 155 -2.54 11.17 1.47
N SER A 156 -1.66 12.15 1.59
CA SER A 156 -1.93 13.44 2.21
C SER A 156 -2.82 14.30 1.31
N LYS A 157 -3.83 14.93 1.87
CA LYS A 157 -4.65 15.94 1.19
C LYS A 157 -4.10 17.33 1.52
N ILE A 158 -3.70 18.02 0.50
CA ILE A 158 -3.15 19.39 0.59
C ILE A 158 -4.27 20.40 0.36
#